data_1e0f5449e258811c2035d97a0f3fa15c
#
_entry.id   1e0f5449e258811c2035d97a0f3fa15c
#
_cell.length_a   1.000
_cell.length_b   1.000
_cell.length_c   1.000
_cell.angle_alpha   90.00
_cell.angle_beta   90.00
_cell.angle_gamma   90.00
#
_symmetry.space_group_name_H-M   'P 1'
#
loop_
_entity.id
_entity.type
_entity.pdbx_description
1 polymer ?
#
loop_
_entity_poly.entity_id
_entity_poly.type
_entity_poly.pdbx_seq_one_letter_code
_entity_poly.pdbx_strand_id
1 'polypeptide(L)'
;MHEDLLSPKLQLLQTGFPERLVKLPQNAQVAWREAGDASSDFAVVLLHGISSGAASWLDVALQLGDKARVLAWDAPGYGVSTPLAPAAPADADYAQALAQSLLVLGVRRCLLVGHSLGALMAARLAVTVAPGLVEQLVFISPAGGYGAAAKAEQQAKVREGRLAALAEKGVAGLAAVIDQRLVSSEAPEAVRAWVRWNTARMQPQGYAQAVELLCGSDLAQAQGRLGMPVQVWVGEHDVVTPPAACKAWSELLGAHYGTLAAAGHASPVEQPVEVAHRLASLLNQSYLPNTS
;
A
#
# COMPACT_ATOMS: atom_id res chain seq x y z
N MET A 1 8.19 -6.94 27.40
CA MET A 1 6.98 -7.69 27.00
C MET A 1 6.56 -7.46 25.54
N HIS A 2 6.47 -6.23 25.00
CA HIS A 2 6.15 -6.03 23.57
C HIS A 2 7.32 -6.34 22.62
N GLU A 3 8.57 -6.10 23.02
CA GLU A 3 9.76 -6.42 22.21
C GLU A 3 9.90 -7.92 21.96
N ASP A 4 9.59 -8.76 22.93
CA ASP A 4 9.68 -10.22 22.79
C ASP A 4 8.71 -10.77 21.72
N LEU A 5 7.50 -10.18 21.61
CA LEU A 5 6.51 -10.56 20.59
C LEU A 5 6.94 -10.22 19.16
N LEU A 6 7.73 -9.18 18.98
CA LEU A 6 8.14 -8.69 17.67
C LEU A 6 9.52 -9.19 17.24
N SER A 7 10.36 -9.65 18.17
CA SER A 7 11.74 -10.06 17.91
C SER A 7 11.88 -11.04 16.74
N PRO A 8 11.07 -12.11 16.62
CA PRO A 8 11.15 -13.02 15.48
C PRO A 8 10.85 -12.34 14.14
N LYS A 9 9.82 -11.48 14.10
CA LYS A 9 9.47 -10.74 12.88
C LYS A 9 10.52 -9.70 12.52
N LEU A 10 11.12 -9.03 13.50
CA LEU A 10 12.20 -8.07 13.27
C LEU A 10 13.45 -8.74 12.70
N GLN A 11 13.78 -9.95 13.16
CA GLN A 11 14.86 -10.74 12.60
C GLN A 11 14.56 -11.15 11.16
N LEU A 12 13.37 -11.66 10.88
CA LEU A 12 12.93 -12.01 9.52
C LEU A 12 12.92 -10.80 8.59
N LEU A 13 12.55 -9.61 9.10
CA LEU A 13 12.57 -8.38 8.35
C LEU A 13 13.99 -7.99 7.89
N GLN A 14 15.00 -8.29 8.70
CA GLN A 14 16.40 -8.00 8.38
C GLN A 14 16.99 -9.04 7.41
N THR A 15 16.65 -10.32 7.58
CA THR A 15 17.28 -11.42 6.84
C THR A 15 16.54 -11.79 5.55
N GLY A 16 15.22 -11.79 5.58
CA GLY A 16 14.35 -12.25 4.47
C GLY A 16 13.69 -11.12 3.68
N PHE A 17 13.66 -9.89 4.23
CA PHE A 17 13.05 -8.73 3.57
C PHE A 17 13.83 -7.44 3.92
N PRO A 18 15.13 -7.41 3.61
CA PRO A 18 16.01 -6.31 3.98
C PRO A 18 15.63 -4.99 3.31
N GLU A 19 16.00 -3.89 3.97
CA GLU A 19 15.81 -2.55 3.47
C GLU A 19 16.92 -2.18 2.47
N ARG A 20 16.52 -1.52 1.38
CA ARG A 20 17.38 -0.96 0.35
C ARG A 20 16.99 0.48 0.08
N LEU A 21 17.97 1.38 0.05
CA LEU A 21 17.75 2.79 -0.29
C LEU A 21 17.93 3.03 -1.78
N VAL A 22 16.93 3.62 -2.40
CA VAL A 22 16.94 4.06 -3.79
C VAL A 22 17.12 5.57 -3.82
N LYS A 23 18.20 6.02 -4.43
CA LYS A 23 18.48 7.45 -4.62
C LYS A 23 17.66 7.97 -5.80
N LEU A 24 16.99 9.08 -5.58
CA LEU A 24 16.23 9.81 -6.58
C LEU A 24 16.89 11.16 -6.88
N PRO A 25 16.47 11.88 -7.93
CA PRO A 25 16.93 13.25 -8.19
C PRO A 25 16.75 14.17 -6.98
N GLN A 26 17.50 15.28 -6.95
CA GLN A 26 17.46 16.30 -5.89
C GLN A 26 17.86 15.79 -4.49
N ASN A 27 18.75 14.78 -4.43
CA ASN A 27 19.20 14.13 -3.19
C ASN A 27 18.08 13.47 -2.37
N ALA A 28 16.93 13.23 -2.95
CA ALA A 28 15.87 12.45 -2.31
C ALA A 28 16.25 10.95 -2.29
N GLN A 29 15.72 10.22 -1.32
CA GLN A 29 15.83 8.77 -1.26
C GLN A 29 14.51 8.14 -0.85
N VAL A 30 14.26 6.94 -1.35
CA VAL A 30 13.10 6.13 -1.00
C VAL A 30 13.59 4.78 -0.50
N ALA A 31 13.11 4.37 0.67
CA ALA A 31 13.40 3.06 1.22
C ALA A 31 12.46 2.02 0.60
N TRP A 32 13.05 0.91 0.21
CA TRP A 32 12.38 -0.26 -0.32
C TRP A 32 12.79 -1.48 0.48
N ARG A 33 11.89 -2.44 0.60
CA ARG A 33 12.23 -3.78 1.06
C ARG A 33 12.12 -4.74 -0.11
N GLU A 34 13.03 -5.71 -0.16
CA GLU A 34 13.17 -6.59 -1.31
C GLU A 34 13.31 -8.04 -0.86
N ALA A 35 12.57 -8.94 -1.52
CA ALA A 35 12.69 -10.40 -1.40
C ALA A 35 12.66 -11.03 -2.81
N GLY A 36 13.18 -12.25 -2.92
CA GLY A 36 13.25 -12.99 -4.18
C GLY A 36 14.41 -12.60 -5.07
N ASP A 37 14.31 -12.92 -6.37
CA ASP A 37 15.40 -12.71 -7.33
C ASP A 37 15.54 -11.24 -7.74
N ALA A 38 16.52 -10.56 -7.16
CA ALA A 38 16.82 -9.15 -7.44
C ALA A 38 17.24 -8.88 -8.91
N SER A 39 17.58 -9.89 -9.70
CA SER A 39 17.94 -9.76 -11.13
C SER A 39 16.73 -9.72 -12.06
N SER A 40 15.54 -10.12 -11.58
CA SER A 40 14.31 -10.11 -12.37
C SER A 40 13.88 -8.69 -12.72
N ASP A 41 13.52 -8.48 -14.00
CA ASP A 41 12.91 -7.23 -14.49
C ASP A 41 11.39 -7.16 -14.25
N PHE A 42 10.78 -8.26 -13.82
CA PHE A 42 9.41 -8.32 -13.32
C PHE A 42 9.40 -8.33 -11.80
N ALA A 43 8.49 -7.59 -11.19
CA ALA A 43 8.31 -7.58 -9.74
C ALA A 43 6.84 -7.51 -9.30
N VAL A 44 6.54 -8.09 -8.13
CA VAL A 44 5.34 -7.75 -7.36
C VAL A 44 5.66 -6.51 -6.54
N VAL A 45 4.99 -5.40 -6.84
CA VAL A 45 5.23 -4.09 -6.20
C VAL A 45 4.10 -3.79 -5.23
N LEU A 46 4.43 -3.59 -3.96
CA LEU A 46 3.49 -3.50 -2.85
C LEU A 46 3.51 -2.10 -2.22
N LEU A 47 2.37 -1.41 -2.25
CA LEU A 47 2.20 -0.05 -1.73
C LEU A 47 1.31 -0.07 -0.49
N HIS A 48 1.80 0.48 0.62
CA HIS A 48 1.11 0.46 1.91
C HIS A 48 0.05 1.56 2.08
N GLY A 49 -0.78 1.43 3.12
CA GLY A 49 -1.78 2.42 3.54
C GLY A 49 -1.21 3.55 4.41
N ILE A 50 -2.05 4.57 4.71
CA ILE A 50 -1.65 5.81 5.41
C ILE A 50 -1.04 5.59 6.79
N SER A 51 -1.44 4.56 7.53
CA SER A 51 -0.94 4.25 8.87
C SER A 51 -0.11 2.98 8.88
N SER A 52 0.75 2.80 7.88
CA SER A 52 1.52 1.58 7.68
C SER A 52 2.91 1.88 7.10
N GLY A 53 3.61 0.89 6.56
CA GLY A 53 4.91 0.98 5.92
C GLY A 53 5.24 -0.31 5.17
N ALA A 54 6.40 -0.32 4.49
CA ALA A 54 6.88 -1.48 3.73
C ALA A 54 6.93 -2.78 4.55
N ALA A 55 7.27 -2.67 5.82
CA ALA A 55 7.39 -3.83 6.70
C ALA A 55 6.05 -4.56 6.96
N SER A 56 4.90 -3.92 6.75
CA SER A 56 3.59 -4.58 6.86
C SER A 56 3.41 -5.74 5.87
N TRP A 57 4.20 -5.74 4.79
CA TRP A 57 4.17 -6.75 3.75
C TRP A 57 5.09 -7.95 4.00
N LEU A 58 5.81 -7.98 5.15
CA LEU A 58 6.82 -9.00 5.45
C LEU A 58 6.34 -10.43 5.17
N ASP A 59 5.24 -10.84 5.80
CA ASP A 59 4.78 -12.23 5.70
C ASP A 59 4.29 -12.57 4.28
N VAL A 60 3.67 -11.62 3.58
CA VAL A 60 3.30 -11.77 2.16
C VAL A 60 4.54 -11.90 1.28
N ALA A 61 5.56 -11.06 1.51
CA ALA A 61 6.79 -11.06 0.73
C ALA A 61 7.58 -12.37 0.90
N LEU A 62 7.66 -12.90 2.11
CA LEU A 62 8.33 -14.19 2.38
C LEU A 62 7.62 -15.37 1.70
N GLN A 63 6.29 -15.35 1.59
CA GLN A 63 5.52 -16.37 0.89
C GLN A 63 5.67 -16.31 -0.65
N LEU A 64 6.00 -15.12 -1.18
CA LEU A 64 6.13 -14.91 -2.63
C LEU A 64 7.58 -14.95 -3.11
N GLY A 65 8.57 -14.80 -2.22
CA GLY A 65 9.97 -14.62 -2.58
C GLY A 65 10.57 -15.74 -3.43
N ASP A 66 10.09 -16.98 -3.27
CA ASP A 66 10.51 -18.14 -4.09
C ASP A 66 9.88 -18.14 -5.50
N LYS A 67 8.87 -17.30 -5.74
CA LYS A 67 8.07 -17.27 -6.98
C LYS A 67 8.29 -16.03 -7.81
N ALA A 68 8.61 -14.91 -7.16
CA ALA A 68 8.79 -13.63 -7.82
C ALA A 68 9.71 -12.71 -7.01
N ARG A 69 10.28 -11.72 -7.68
CA ARG A 69 10.87 -10.56 -7.02
C ARG A 69 9.76 -9.75 -6.37
N VAL A 70 9.85 -9.48 -5.08
CA VAL A 70 8.86 -8.72 -4.30
C VAL A 70 9.50 -7.45 -3.79
N LEU A 71 8.87 -6.32 -4.07
CA LEU A 71 9.30 -5.00 -3.67
C LEU A 71 8.19 -4.29 -2.91
N ALA A 72 8.47 -3.83 -1.68
CA ALA A 72 7.57 -2.96 -0.94
C ALA A 72 8.26 -1.66 -0.56
N TRP A 73 7.63 -0.54 -0.80
CA TRP A 73 8.23 0.74 -0.45
C TRP A 73 7.77 1.28 0.90
N ASP A 74 8.63 2.03 1.56
CA ASP A 74 8.19 3.06 2.49
C ASP A 74 7.98 4.33 1.65
N ALA A 75 6.72 4.73 1.45
CA ALA A 75 6.37 5.89 0.63
C ALA A 75 7.15 7.14 1.09
N PRO A 76 7.35 8.16 0.23
CA PRO A 76 7.94 9.42 0.67
C PRO A 76 7.37 9.93 1.99
N GLY A 77 8.26 10.20 2.96
CA GLY A 77 7.88 10.60 4.31
C GLY A 77 7.55 9.46 5.29
N TYR A 78 7.79 8.20 4.90
CA TYR A 78 7.66 7.02 5.78
C TYR A 78 9.02 6.36 6.00
N GLY A 79 9.18 5.70 7.15
CA GLY A 79 10.45 5.06 7.50
C GLY A 79 11.61 6.06 7.40
N VAL A 80 12.59 5.75 6.54
CA VAL A 80 13.75 6.63 6.25
C VAL A 80 13.65 7.30 4.87
N SER A 81 12.49 7.20 4.19
CA SER A 81 12.24 7.87 2.92
C SER A 81 12.13 9.39 3.09
N THR A 82 12.76 10.13 2.20
CA THR A 82 12.68 11.60 2.18
C THR A 82 11.24 12.03 1.90
N PRO A 83 10.64 12.93 2.70
CA PRO A 83 9.35 13.53 2.38
C PRO A 83 9.37 14.24 1.03
N LEU A 84 8.23 14.31 0.35
CA LEU A 84 8.10 15.08 -0.88
C LEU A 84 8.32 16.58 -0.63
N ALA A 85 8.81 17.31 -1.63
CA ALA A 85 9.07 18.75 -1.50
C ALA A 85 7.80 19.59 -1.26
N PRO A 86 6.63 19.35 -1.95
CA PRO A 86 5.41 20.09 -1.68
C PRO A 86 4.86 19.78 -0.28
N ALA A 87 4.37 20.79 0.44
CA ALA A 87 3.68 20.60 1.71
C ALA A 87 2.37 19.79 1.55
N ALA A 88 1.68 19.97 0.43
CA ALA A 88 0.47 19.27 0.02
C ALA A 88 0.68 18.58 -1.34
N PRO A 89 1.38 17.43 -1.38
CA PRO A 89 1.66 16.72 -2.61
C PRO A 89 0.38 16.08 -3.18
N ALA A 90 0.30 16.08 -4.51
CA ALA A 90 -0.75 15.36 -5.25
C ALA A 90 -0.37 13.88 -5.46
N ASP A 91 -1.34 13.09 -5.92
CA ASP A 91 -1.12 11.70 -6.32
C ASP A 91 -0.07 11.56 -7.45
N ALA A 92 0.03 12.59 -8.31
CA ALA A 92 1.04 12.64 -9.36
C ALA A 92 2.48 12.70 -8.82
N ASP A 93 2.72 13.41 -7.71
CA ASP A 93 4.05 13.50 -7.09
C ASP A 93 4.50 12.13 -6.55
N TYR A 94 3.59 11.40 -5.90
CA TYR A 94 3.85 10.03 -5.43
C TYR A 94 4.04 9.06 -6.61
N ALA A 95 3.20 9.15 -7.64
CA ALA A 95 3.34 8.31 -8.83
C ALA A 95 4.67 8.55 -9.56
N GLN A 96 5.14 9.81 -9.60
CA GLN A 96 6.45 10.15 -10.16
C GLN A 96 7.60 9.55 -9.35
N ALA A 97 7.58 9.67 -8.02
CA ALA A 97 8.59 9.08 -7.14
C ALA A 97 8.61 7.55 -7.26
N LEU A 98 7.43 6.93 -7.36
CA LEU A 98 7.28 5.50 -7.59
C LEU A 98 7.87 5.08 -8.95
N ALA A 99 7.50 5.75 -10.04
CA ALA A 99 8.02 5.45 -11.38
C ALA A 99 9.56 5.58 -11.45
N GLN A 100 10.12 6.65 -10.87
CA GLN A 100 11.57 6.85 -10.80
C GLN A 100 12.26 5.76 -9.99
N SER A 101 11.67 5.34 -8.86
CA SER A 101 12.20 4.25 -8.06
C SER A 101 12.21 2.92 -8.81
N LEU A 102 11.12 2.58 -9.49
CA LEU A 102 11.02 1.34 -10.27
C LEU A 102 12.05 1.31 -11.41
N LEU A 103 12.28 2.45 -12.06
CA LEU A 103 13.31 2.58 -13.09
C LEU A 103 14.72 2.30 -12.51
N VAL A 104 15.06 2.90 -11.37
CA VAL A 104 16.37 2.68 -10.70
C VAL A 104 16.52 1.24 -10.23
N LEU A 105 15.42 0.60 -9.80
CA LEU A 105 15.38 -0.81 -9.41
C LEU A 105 15.44 -1.78 -10.59
N GLY A 106 15.39 -1.28 -11.84
CA GLY A 106 15.41 -2.08 -13.05
C GLY A 106 14.11 -2.83 -13.32
N VAL A 107 12.99 -2.42 -12.70
CA VAL A 107 11.67 -3.03 -12.93
C VAL A 107 11.10 -2.51 -14.24
N ARG A 108 10.85 -3.43 -15.17
CA ARG A 108 10.25 -3.13 -16.48
C ARG A 108 8.79 -3.54 -16.57
N ARG A 109 8.38 -4.52 -15.76
CA ARG A 109 7.01 -5.05 -15.70
C ARG A 109 6.67 -5.37 -14.26
N CYS A 110 5.43 -5.15 -13.86
CA CYS A 110 5.02 -5.48 -12.50
C CYS A 110 3.55 -5.88 -12.38
N LEU A 111 3.28 -6.70 -11.36
CA LEU A 111 2.00 -6.77 -10.70
C LEU A 111 2.01 -5.71 -9.59
N LEU A 112 1.17 -4.68 -9.74
CA LEU A 112 1.13 -3.56 -8.80
C LEU A 112 -0.01 -3.75 -7.79
N VAL A 113 0.31 -3.66 -6.50
CA VAL A 113 -0.65 -3.84 -5.41
C VAL A 113 -0.71 -2.57 -4.57
N GLY A 114 -1.89 -1.97 -4.45
CA GLY A 114 -2.13 -0.81 -3.60
C GLY A 114 -3.07 -1.13 -2.45
N HIS A 115 -2.59 -1.04 -1.21
CA HIS A 115 -3.43 -1.17 -0.02
C HIS A 115 -3.89 0.19 0.48
N SER A 116 -5.20 0.36 0.70
CA SER A 116 -5.79 1.58 1.28
C SER A 116 -5.36 2.83 0.51
N LEU A 117 -4.61 3.75 1.13
CA LEU A 117 -4.04 4.94 0.47
C LEU A 117 -3.14 4.57 -0.72
N GLY A 118 -2.41 3.46 -0.64
CA GLY A 118 -1.58 2.96 -1.73
C GLY A 118 -2.36 2.69 -3.02
N ALA A 119 -3.68 2.47 -2.94
CA ALA A 119 -4.53 2.31 -4.11
C ALA A 119 -4.61 3.59 -4.95
N LEU A 120 -4.62 4.78 -4.33
CA LEU A 120 -4.61 6.07 -5.03
C LEU A 120 -3.29 6.28 -5.78
N MET A 121 -2.17 5.94 -5.14
CA MET A 121 -0.83 6.01 -5.75
C MET A 121 -0.70 5.02 -6.91
N ALA A 122 -1.17 3.78 -6.71
CA ALA A 122 -1.15 2.73 -7.73
C ALA A 122 -2.03 3.08 -8.93
N ALA A 123 -3.24 3.57 -8.70
CA ALA A 123 -4.16 4.00 -9.76
C ALA A 123 -3.55 5.13 -10.58
N ARG A 124 -2.95 6.14 -9.91
CA ARG A 124 -2.31 7.26 -10.60
C ARG A 124 -1.14 6.79 -11.45
N LEU A 125 -0.26 5.94 -10.92
CA LEU A 125 0.83 5.36 -11.71
C LEU A 125 0.26 4.63 -12.94
N ALA A 126 -0.68 3.71 -12.74
CA ALA A 126 -1.23 2.87 -13.80
C ALA A 126 -1.87 3.65 -14.96
N VAL A 127 -2.47 4.84 -14.69
CA VAL A 127 -3.06 5.68 -15.73
C VAL A 127 -2.07 6.66 -16.39
N THR A 128 -0.85 6.82 -15.85
CA THR A 128 0.13 7.83 -16.32
C THR A 128 1.39 7.24 -16.95
N VAL A 129 1.72 5.97 -16.68
CA VAL A 129 2.90 5.31 -17.27
C VAL A 129 2.62 4.73 -18.65
N ALA A 130 3.71 4.44 -19.36
CA ALA A 130 3.61 3.75 -20.63
C ALA A 130 2.96 2.36 -20.49
N PRO A 131 2.17 1.92 -21.48
CA PRO A 131 1.62 0.57 -21.49
C PRO A 131 2.72 -0.49 -21.31
N GLY A 132 2.45 -1.52 -20.52
CA GLY A 132 3.36 -2.64 -20.28
C GLY A 132 4.15 -2.59 -18.98
N LEU A 133 4.29 -1.44 -18.29
CA LEU A 133 4.90 -1.42 -16.97
C LEU A 133 4.00 -2.11 -15.93
N VAL A 134 2.73 -1.78 -15.89
CA VAL A 134 1.76 -2.42 -14.99
C VAL A 134 0.97 -3.45 -15.79
N GLU A 135 1.27 -4.73 -15.60
CA GLU A 135 0.58 -5.84 -16.29
C GLU A 135 -0.72 -6.23 -15.60
N GLN A 136 -0.77 -6.10 -14.29
CA GLN A 136 -1.95 -6.36 -13.46
C GLN A 136 -1.99 -5.40 -12.28
N LEU A 137 -3.17 -5.06 -11.84
CA LEU A 137 -3.41 -4.12 -10.75
C LEU A 137 -4.32 -4.74 -9.69
N VAL A 138 -3.89 -4.70 -8.43
CA VAL A 138 -4.67 -5.18 -7.30
C VAL A 138 -4.85 -4.04 -6.30
N PHE A 139 -6.09 -3.76 -5.96
CA PHE A 139 -6.45 -2.89 -4.87
C PHE A 139 -6.92 -3.73 -3.68
N ILE A 140 -6.27 -3.57 -2.54
CA ILE A 140 -6.71 -4.20 -1.29
C ILE A 140 -7.28 -3.11 -0.39
N SER A 141 -8.56 -3.24 -0.02
CA SER A 141 -9.24 -2.26 0.85
C SER A 141 -9.05 -0.81 0.37
N PRO A 142 -9.31 -0.48 -0.92
CA PRO A 142 -8.91 0.79 -1.52
C PRO A 142 -9.55 1.99 -0.84
N ALA A 143 -8.74 3.02 -0.55
CA ALA A 143 -9.25 4.36 -0.25
C ALA A 143 -9.74 5.01 -1.54
N GLY A 144 -10.96 5.55 -1.52
CA GLY A 144 -11.53 6.24 -2.67
C GLY A 144 -11.08 7.70 -2.82
N GLY A 145 -10.48 8.28 -1.78
CA GLY A 145 -10.15 9.69 -1.75
C GLY A 145 -11.36 10.62 -1.55
N TYR A 146 -11.06 11.88 -1.31
CA TYR A 146 -12.05 12.93 -1.07
C TYR A 146 -11.93 14.10 -2.05
N GLY A 147 -11.19 13.96 -3.15
CA GLY A 147 -10.90 15.03 -4.12
C GLY A 147 -12.07 15.41 -5.02
N ALA A 148 -13.15 14.63 -5.06
CA ALA A 148 -14.36 14.98 -5.81
C ALA A 148 -15.06 16.22 -5.21
N ALA A 149 -15.50 17.15 -6.05
CA ALA A 149 -16.17 18.38 -5.61
C ALA A 149 -17.39 18.13 -4.70
N ALA A 150 -18.14 17.05 -4.95
CA ALA A 150 -19.27 16.63 -4.12
C ALA A 150 -18.90 16.20 -2.70
N LYS A 151 -17.60 15.98 -2.42
CA LYS A 151 -17.08 15.58 -1.10
C LYS A 151 -16.37 16.71 -0.35
N ALA A 152 -16.46 17.97 -0.80
CA ALA A 152 -15.66 19.08 -0.27
C ALA A 152 -15.82 19.27 1.26
N GLU A 153 -17.02 19.17 1.80
CA GLU A 153 -17.25 19.25 3.25
C GLU A 153 -16.60 18.08 4.00
N GLN A 154 -16.76 16.86 3.50
CA GLN A 154 -16.15 15.67 4.09
C GLN A 154 -14.61 15.73 3.99
N GLN A 155 -14.08 16.23 2.87
CA GLN A 155 -12.66 16.46 2.66
C GLN A 155 -12.09 17.38 3.76
N ALA A 156 -12.72 18.53 3.99
CA ALA A 156 -12.29 19.49 5.00
C ALA A 156 -12.30 18.87 6.40
N LYS A 157 -13.39 18.20 6.76
CA LYS A 157 -13.54 17.49 8.06
C LYS A 157 -12.49 16.41 8.27
N VAL A 158 -12.21 15.60 7.25
CA VAL A 158 -11.20 14.52 7.32
C VAL A 158 -9.80 15.11 7.48
N ARG A 159 -9.47 16.13 6.68
CA ARG A 159 -8.18 16.83 6.77
C ARG A 159 -7.96 17.41 8.15
N GLU A 160 -8.88 18.24 8.63
CA GLU A 160 -8.79 18.88 9.93
C GLU A 160 -8.68 17.85 11.05
N GLY A 161 -9.57 16.87 11.09
CA GLY A 161 -9.57 15.86 12.15
C GLY A 161 -8.29 15.03 12.21
N ARG A 162 -7.72 14.65 11.06
CA ARG A 162 -6.47 13.88 11.02
C ARG A 162 -5.25 14.71 11.40
N LEU A 163 -5.16 15.97 10.95
CA LEU A 163 -4.06 16.87 11.29
C LEU A 163 -4.14 17.30 12.77
N ALA A 164 -5.33 17.58 13.28
CA ALA A 164 -5.53 17.85 14.71
C ALA A 164 -5.13 16.66 15.59
N ALA A 165 -5.51 15.43 15.21
CA ALA A 165 -5.12 14.23 15.93
C ALA A 165 -3.60 14.00 15.92
N LEU A 166 -2.92 14.30 14.79
CA LEU A 166 -1.46 14.26 14.71
C LEU A 166 -0.82 15.30 15.63
N ALA A 167 -1.34 16.52 15.63
CA ALA A 167 -0.81 17.62 16.47
C ALA A 167 -1.00 17.34 17.97
N GLU A 168 -2.15 16.78 18.36
CA GLU A 168 -2.48 16.47 19.74
C GLU A 168 -1.73 15.24 20.28
N LYS A 169 -1.72 14.14 19.51
CA LYS A 169 -1.26 12.82 19.99
C LYS A 169 0.12 12.43 19.50
N GLY A 170 0.62 13.12 18.48
CA GLY A 170 1.83 12.71 17.75
C GLY A 170 1.69 11.33 17.10
N VAL A 171 2.74 10.90 16.42
CA VAL A 171 2.77 9.57 15.77
C VAL A 171 2.65 8.44 16.80
N ALA A 172 3.29 8.58 17.96
CA ALA A 172 3.25 7.56 19.00
C ALA A 172 1.83 7.35 19.56
N GLY A 173 1.09 8.44 19.81
CA GLY A 173 -0.28 8.36 20.28
C GLY A 173 -1.25 7.82 19.23
N LEU A 174 -1.05 8.14 17.96
CA LEU A 174 -1.81 7.53 16.86
C LEU A 174 -1.53 6.03 16.76
N ALA A 175 -0.27 5.63 16.85
CA ALA A 175 0.14 4.22 16.78
C ALA A 175 -0.42 3.38 17.92
N ALA A 176 -0.52 3.94 19.12
CA ALA A 176 -0.96 3.22 20.33
C ALA A 176 -2.39 2.64 20.22
N VAL A 177 -3.23 3.21 19.35
CA VAL A 177 -4.67 2.85 19.26
C VAL A 177 -5.12 2.41 17.88
N ILE A 178 -4.24 2.46 16.89
CA ILE A 178 -4.62 2.28 15.49
C ILE A 178 -5.13 0.86 15.17
N ASP A 179 -4.59 -0.15 15.86
CA ASP A 179 -4.98 -1.54 15.69
C ASP A 179 -6.46 -1.78 15.99
N GLN A 180 -7.04 -1.04 16.94
CA GLN A 180 -8.47 -1.15 17.28
C GLN A 180 -9.39 -0.90 16.07
N ARG A 181 -8.91 -0.18 15.08
CA ARG A 181 -9.66 0.16 13.87
C ARG A 181 -9.21 -0.61 12.64
N LEU A 182 -7.93 -1.00 12.59
CA LEU A 182 -7.35 -1.58 11.37
C LEU A 182 -7.45 -3.10 11.32
N VAL A 183 -7.55 -3.78 12.47
CA VAL A 183 -7.65 -5.24 12.48
C VAL A 183 -9.02 -5.71 12.95
N SER A 184 -9.37 -6.94 12.62
CA SER A 184 -10.57 -7.59 13.10
C SER A 184 -10.57 -7.75 14.64
N SER A 185 -11.73 -7.93 15.26
CA SER A 185 -11.85 -8.18 16.70
C SER A 185 -11.08 -9.41 17.15
N GLU A 186 -10.99 -10.41 16.27
CA GLU A 186 -10.36 -11.71 16.53
C GLU A 186 -8.84 -11.71 16.30
N ALA A 187 -8.25 -10.60 15.82
CA ALA A 187 -6.83 -10.53 15.51
C ALA A 187 -5.95 -10.80 16.75
N PRO A 188 -4.96 -11.70 16.65
CA PRO A 188 -4.03 -11.98 17.75
C PRO A 188 -3.22 -10.74 18.17
N GLU A 189 -2.78 -10.69 19.43
CA GLU A 189 -1.97 -9.56 19.94
C GLU A 189 -0.66 -9.36 19.16
N ALA A 190 -0.05 -10.41 18.64
CA ALA A 190 1.14 -10.28 17.80
C ALA A 190 0.86 -9.49 16.50
N VAL A 191 -0.32 -9.69 15.88
CA VAL A 191 -0.78 -8.93 14.71
C VAL A 191 -1.02 -7.48 15.07
N ARG A 192 -1.73 -7.23 16.19
CA ARG A 192 -2.00 -5.89 16.72
C ARG A 192 -0.70 -5.12 17.00
N ALA A 193 0.23 -5.77 17.69
CA ALA A 193 1.54 -5.20 18.00
C ALA A 193 2.34 -4.87 16.73
N TRP A 194 2.27 -5.73 15.69
CA TRP A 194 2.92 -5.48 14.42
C TRP A 194 2.33 -4.28 13.67
N VAL A 195 1.02 -4.12 13.69
CA VAL A 195 0.33 -2.96 13.11
C VAL A 195 0.73 -1.67 13.84
N ARG A 196 0.73 -1.67 15.18
CA ARG A 196 1.18 -0.52 15.98
C ARG A 196 2.64 -0.17 15.70
N TRP A 197 3.52 -1.17 15.64
CA TRP A 197 4.94 -0.97 15.35
C TRP A 197 5.16 -0.34 13.97
N ASN A 198 4.47 -0.81 12.93
CA ASN A 198 4.55 -0.22 11.59
C ASN A 198 4.10 1.26 11.60
N THR A 199 2.97 1.54 12.27
CA THR A 199 2.43 2.90 12.37
C THR A 199 3.38 3.84 13.11
N ALA A 200 4.06 3.37 14.17
CA ALA A 200 5.02 4.17 14.94
C ALA A 200 6.25 4.62 14.13
N ARG A 201 6.49 4.03 12.95
CA ARG A 201 7.61 4.38 12.06
C ARG A 201 7.27 5.49 11.06
N MET A 202 6.05 6.02 11.06
CA MET A 202 5.68 7.17 10.25
C MET A 202 6.45 8.42 10.69
N GLN A 203 6.78 9.29 9.73
CA GLN A 203 7.25 10.64 10.03
C GLN A 203 6.05 11.59 10.11
N PRO A 204 6.00 12.55 11.05
CA PRO A 204 4.89 13.50 11.15
C PRO A 204 4.62 14.25 9.84
N GLN A 205 5.68 14.72 9.17
CA GLN A 205 5.58 15.41 7.88
C GLN A 205 4.99 14.50 6.79
N GLY A 206 5.49 13.24 6.70
CA GLY A 206 5.00 12.27 5.71
C GLY A 206 3.54 11.91 5.94
N TYR A 207 3.12 11.76 7.21
CA TYR A 207 1.70 11.53 7.53
C TYR A 207 0.83 12.73 7.12
N ALA A 208 1.27 13.96 7.40
CA ALA A 208 0.54 15.16 6.98
C ALA A 208 0.42 15.23 5.44
N GLN A 209 1.49 14.94 4.71
CA GLN A 209 1.48 14.85 3.24
C GLN A 209 0.54 13.74 2.73
N ALA A 210 0.50 12.60 3.40
CA ALA A 210 -0.41 11.51 3.06
C ALA A 210 -1.90 11.85 3.35
N VAL A 211 -2.16 12.70 4.34
CA VAL A 211 -3.50 13.27 4.57
C VAL A 211 -3.89 14.18 3.40
N GLU A 212 -2.97 15.01 2.90
CA GLU A 212 -3.23 15.85 1.73
C GLU A 212 -3.50 15.02 0.47
N LEU A 213 -2.69 13.96 0.23
CA LEU A 213 -2.94 13.00 -0.84
C LEU A 213 -4.35 12.38 -0.73
N LEU A 214 -4.72 11.86 0.45
CA LEU A 214 -6.04 11.25 0.67
C LEU A 214 -7.17 12.24 0.40
N CYS A 215 -7.00 13.48 0.83
CA CYS A 215 -8.01 14.53 0.67
C CYS A 215 -8.08 15.04 -0.77
N GLY A 216 -6.95 15.17 -1.47
CA GLY A 216 -6.89 15.75 -2.82
C GLY A 216 -7.16 14.76 -3.95
N SER A 217 -7.11 13.44 -3.71
CA SER A 217 -7.26 12.42 -4.74
C SER A 217 -8.69 11.88 -4.84
N ASP A 218 -9.00 11.34 -6.02
CA ASP A 218 -10.28 10.67 -6.29
C ASP A 218 -10.04 9.44 -7.18
N LEU A 219 -10.26 8.25 -6.63
CA LEU A 219 -10.07 6.97 -7.32
C LEU A 219 -10.98 6.84 -8.56
N ALA A 220 -12.14 7.52 -8.58
CA ALA A 220 -13.04 7.51 -9.72
C ALA A 220 -12.40 8.06 -11.00
N GLN A 221 -11.35 8.88 -10.90
CA GLN A 221 -10.63 9.38 -12.07
C GLN A 221 -9.89 8.29 -12.86
N ALA A 222 -9.72 7.10 -12.28
CA ALA A 222 -9.15 5.94 -12.96
C ALA A 222 -10.17 5.18 -13.84
N GLN A 223 -11.48 5.45 -13.69
CA GLN A 223 -12.54 4.81 -14.47
C GLN A 223 -12.30 4.94 -15.98
N GLY A 224 -12.37 3.82 -16.69
CA GLY A 224 -12.19 3.77 -18.17
C GLY A 224 -10.75 4.08 -18.65
N ARG A 225 -9.77 4.21 -17.73
CA ARG A 225 -8.38 4.55 -18.03
C ARG A 225 -7.39 3.45 -17.68
N LEU A 226 -7.83 2.41 -16.98
CA LEU A 226 -7.02 1.26 -16.60
C LEU A 226 -7.03 0.25 -17.76
N GLY A 227 -5.89 0.11 -18.44
CA GLY A 227 -5.73 -0.76 -19.62
C GLY A 227 -5.26 -2.19 -19.30
N MET A 228 -5.26 -2.59 -18.00
CA MET A 228 -4.83 -3.90 -17.54
C MET A 228 -5.93 -4.56 -16.70
N PRO A 229 -5.88 -5.89 -16.44
CA PRO A 229 -6.77 -6.56 -15.49
C PRO A 229 -6.66 -5.96 -14.09
N VAL A 230 -7.81 -5.73 -13.45
CA VAL A 230 -7.90 -5.12 -12.11
C VAL A 230 -8.64 -6.06 -11.16
N GLN A 231 -8.10 -6.18 -9.95
CA GLN A 231 -8.73 -6.89 -8.82
C GLN A 231 -9.02 -5.89 -7.70
N VAL A 232 -10.12 -6.07 -6.98
CA VAL A 232 -10.43 -5.37 -5.73
C VAL A 232 -10.71 -6.41 -4.65
N TRP A 233 -9.88 -6.43 -3.62
CA TRP A 233 -10.06 -7.31 -2.48
C TRP A 233 -10.29 -6.50 -1.21
N VAL A 234 -11.03 -7.07 -0.25
CA VAL A 234 -11.33 -6.38 1.01
C VAL A 234 -11.47 -7.40 2.15
N GLY A 235 -11.03 -7.03 3.35
CA GLY A 235 -11.29 -7.82 4.54
C GLY A 235 -12.78 -7.88 4.85
N GLU A 236 -13.28 -9.06 5.22
CA GLU A 236 -14.69 -9.30 5.54
C GLU A 236 -15.20 -8.37 6.66
N HIS A 237 -14.31 -8.05 7.62
CA HIS A 237 -14.57 -7.21 8.78
C HIS A 237 -13.97 -5.79 8.67
N ASP A 238 -13.66 -5.34 7.45
CA ASP A 238 -13.10 -4.00 7.24
C ASP A 238 -14.16 -2.91 7.53
N VAL A 239 -13.91 -2.13 8.59
CA VAL A 239 -14.76 -1.00 9.00
C VAL A 239 -14.23 0.35 8.49
N VAL A 240 -13.05 0.38 7.88
CA VAL A 240 -12.40 1.60 7.35
C VAL A 240 -12.84 1.85 5.92
N THR A 241 -12.72 0.84 5.07
CA THR A 241 -13.23 0.81 3.70
C THR A 241 -14.13 -0.43 3.56
N PRO A 242 -15.39 -0.35 4.00
CA PRO A 242 -16.24 -1.51 4.15
C PRO A 242 -16.45 -2.29 2.85
N PRO A 243 -16.76 -3.61 2.92
CA PRO A 243 -16.97 -4.46 1.74
C PRO A 243 -17.93 -3.88 0.71
N ALA A 244 -19.02 -3.23 1.15
CA ALA A 244 -19.98 -2.59 0.26
C ALA A 244 -19.35 -1.44 -0.56
N ALA A 245 -18.48 -0.63 0.06
CA ALA A 245 -17.77 0.45 -0.63
C ALA A 245 -16.74 -0.12 -1.63
N CYS A 246 -15.99 -1.16 -1.23
CA CYS A 246 -15.01 -1.80 -2.11
C CYS A 246 -15.69 -2.51 -3.30
N LYS A 247 -16.88 -3.10 -3.09
CA LYS A 247 -17.68 -3.66 -4.17
C LYS A 247 -18.11 -2.59 -5.18
N ALA A 248 -18.59 -1.44 -4.69
CA ALA A 248 -18.93 -0.31 -5.57
C ALA A 248 -17.71 0.18 -6.39
N TRP A 249 -16.50 0.19 -5.79
CA TRP A 249 -15.27 0.48 -6.52
C TRP A 249 -14.95 -0.56 -7.58
N SER A 250 -15.16 -1.87 -7.30
CA SER A 250 -14.94 -2.91 -8.30
C SER A 250 -15.89 -2.77 -9.50
N GLU A 251 -17.14 -2.46 -9.25
CA GLU A 251 -18.14 -2.22 -10.30
C GLU A 251 -17.78 -0.98 -11.14
N LEU A 252 -17.41 0.14 -10.51
CA LEU A 252 -17.01 1.38 -11.19
C LEU A 252 -15.78 1.19 -12.08
N LEU A 253 -14.80 0.41 -11.61
CA LEU A 253 -13.51 0.21 -12.29
C LEU A 253 -13.51 -0.98 -13.25
N GLY A 254 -14.61 -1.76 -13.35
CA GLY A 254 -14.67 -2.99 -14.12
C GLY A 254 -13.74 -4.08 -13.58
N ALA A 255 -13.53 -4.12 -12.27
CA ALA A 255 -12.60 -5.01 -11.61
C ALA A 255 -13.27 -6.27 -11.04
N HIS A 256 -12.50 -7.35 -10.91
CA HIS A 256 -12.96 -8.53 -10.17
C HIS A 256 -12.96 -8.25 -8.67
N TYR A 257 -14.05 -8.60 -7.99
CA TYR A 257 -14.23 -8.41 -6.57
C TYR A 257 -13.97 -9.69 -5.77
N GLY A 258 -13.35 -9.58 -4.60
CA GLY A 258 -13.16 -10.70 -3.67
C GLY A 258 -13.06 -10.23 -2.22
N THR A 259 -13.53 -11.08 -1.28
CA THR A 259 -13.38 -10.86 0.15
C THR A 259 -12.27 -11.73 0.73
N LEU A 260 -11.57 -11.23 1.74
CA LEU A 260 -10.59 -11.95 2.55
C LEU A 260 -11.26 -12.28 3.88
N ALA A 261 -11.50 -13.56 4.13
CA ALA A 261 -12.20 -14.03 5.32
C ALA A 261 -11.44 -13.69 6.60
N ALA A 262 -12.16 -13.45 7.69
CA ALA A 262 -11.63 -13.19 9.03
C ALA A 262 -10.56 -12.08 9.09
N ALA A 263 -10.66 -11.06 8.23
CA ALA A 263 -9.73 -9.94 8.17
C ALA A 263 -10.46 -8.61 8.29
N GLY A 264 -9.84 -7.66 8.97
CA GLY A 264 -10.18 -6.24 8.96
C GLY A 264 -9.50 -5.49 7.81
N HIS A 265 -9.24 -4.20 8.04
CA HIS A 265 -8.59 -3.32 7.06
C HIS A 265 -7.13 -3.71 6.79
N ALA A 266 -6.39 -4.16 7.81
CA ALA A 266 -5.00 -4.60 7.67
C ALA A 266 -4.89 -6.05 7.15
N SER A 267 -5.75 -6.43 6.21
CA SER A 267 -5.84 -7.78 5.70
C SER A 267 -4.51 -8.39 5.19
N PRO A 268 -3.54 -7.64 4.63
CA PRO A 268 -2.23 -8.20 4.30
C PRO A 268 -1.41 -8.67 5.53
N VAL A 269 -1.71 -8.10 6.70
CA VAL A 269 -1.07 -8.49 7.98
C VAL A 269 -1.84 -9.60 8.68
N GLU A 270 -3.17 -9.58 8.57
CA GLU A 270 -4.04 -10.56 9.22
C GLU A 270 -4.12 -11.89 8.46
N GLN A 271 -4.15 -11.83 7.13
CA GLN A 271 -4.29 -12.99 6.24
C GLN A 271 -3.18 -13.04 5.17
N PRO A 272 -1.89 -13.01 5.58
CA PRO A 272 -0.78 -12.91 4.63
C PRO A 272 -0.67 -14.11 3.69
N VAL A 273 -1.02 -15.31 4.15
CA VAL A 273 -0.98 -16.55 3.35
C VAL A 273 -2.02 -16.49 2.24
N GLU A 274 -3.25 -16.07 2.54
CA GLU A 274 -4.32 -15.96 1.54
C GLU A 274 -4.02 -14.86 0.52
N VAL A 275 -3.52 -13.70 0.99
CA VAL A 275 -3.09 -12.61 0.10
C VAL A 275 -1.96 -13.07 -0.84
N ALA A 276 -0.94 -13.71 -0.30
CA ALA A 276 0.18 -14.24 -1.10
C ALA A 276 -0.28 -15.31 -2.10
N HIS A 277 -1.16 -16.22 -1.68
CA HIS A 277 -1.72 -17.25 -2.56
C HIS A 277 -2.48 -16.65 -3.75
N ARG A 278 -3.34 -15.64 -3.50
CA ARG A 278 -4.07 -14.95 -4.58
C ARG A 278 -3.13 -14.20 -5.52
N LEU A 279 -2.11 -13.50 -4.98
CA LEU A 279 -1.11 -12.83 -5.81
C LEU A 279 -0.32 -13.83 -6.65
N ALA A 280 0.10 -14.97 -6.07
CA ALA A 280 0.77 -16.03 -6.82
C ALA A 280 -0.10 -16.63 -7.94
N SER A 281 -1.41 -16.73 -7.75
CA SER A 281 -2.33 -17.20 -8.78
C SER A 281 -2.40 -16.24 -9.98
N LEU A 282 -2.28 -14.93 -9.73
CA LEU A 282 -2.22 -13.93 -10.80
C LEU A 282 -0.92 -14.01 -11.59
N LEU A 283 0.21 -14.32 -10.95
CA LEU A 283 1.51 -14.49 -11.61
C LEU A 283 1.46 -15.62 -12.65
N ASN A 284 0.80 -16.72 -12.32
CA ASN A 284 0.67 -17.86 -13.23
C ASN A 284 -0.17 -17.54 -14.48
N GLN A 285 -1.10 -16.60 -14.41
CA GLN A 285 -1.92 -16.16 -15.54
C GLN A 285 -1.13 -15.28 -16.53
N SER A 286 -0.14 -14.51 -16.04
CA SER A 286 0.70 -13.65 -16.88
C SER A 286 1.72 -14.44 -17.73
N TYR A 287 2.01 -15.70 -17.38
CA TYR A 287 2.94 -16.56 -18.12
C TYR A 287 2.29 -17.43 -19.21
N LEU A 288 0.96 -17.40 -19.38
CA LEU A 288 0.31 -18.08 -20.48
C LEU A 288 0.37 -17.20 -21.73
N PRO A 289 1.08 -17.61 -22.83
CA PRO A 289 1.04 -16.85 -24.07
C PRO A 289 -0.41 -16.79 -24.56
N ASN A 290 -0.85 -15.61 -24.97
CA ASN A 290 -2.14 -15.43 -25.65
C ASN A 290 -2.13 -16.32 -26.89
N THR A 291 -2.68 -17.53 -26.81
CA THR A 291 -3.02 -18.37 -27.95
C THR A 291 -4.37 -17.91 -28.46
N SER A 292 -4.36 -16.92 -29.31
CA SER A 292 -5.48 -16.56 -30.19
C SER A 292 -4.94 -16.35 -31.60
#